data_b26416cf43d67fca65ad54fd2ce698b6
#
_entry.id   b26416cf43d67fca65ad54fd2ce698b6
#
_cell.length_a   1.000
_cell.length_b   1.000
_cell.length_c   1.000
_cell.angle_alpha   90.00
_cell.angle_beta   90.00
_cell.angle_gamma   90.00
#
_symmetry.space_group_name_H-M   'P 1'
#
loop_
_entity.id
_entity.type
_entity.pdbx_description
1 polymer ?
#
loop_
_entity_poly.entity_id
_entity_poly.type
_entity_poly.pdbx_seq_one_letter_code
_entity_poly.pdbx_strand_id
1 'polypeptide(L)'
;MQIIDDKVLLVRTPDPKPIISQIKKSALLETHNGVSKVAIHWGMKEARMLAAMNAPNVPSPILRDYAWTGRLTPFEHQKSTASFLTLHDKAFCFNEQGTGKTASVIWAADYLMKRGEVSRVLILCPLSIMDSAWRQDLFKFAMHRSCSVAHGTAKQRAKIIKAGSEFVAINFDGLAVVEEEIVNGGFDLIVVD
;
A
#
# COMPACT_ATOMS: atom_id res chain seq x y z
N MET A 1 3.61 -4.25 20.11
CA MET A 1 4.24 -5.39 19.43
C MET A 1 5.74 -5.23 19.41
N GLN A 2 6.49 -6.33 19.34
CA GLN A 2 7.95 -6.31 19.23
C GLN A 2 8.37 -7.26 18.10
N ILE A 3 9.32 -6.84 17.27
CA ILE A 3 9.89 -7.66 16.21
C ILE A 3 11.12 -8.38 16.79
N ILE A 4 11.24 -9.68 16.55
CA ILE A 4 12.38 -10.51 16.96
C ILE A 4 12.99 -11.12 15.70
N ASP A 5 14.31 -10.91 15.53
CA ASP A 5 15.14 -11.45 14.45
C ASP A 5 14.54 -11.29 13.03
N ASP A 6 13.83 -10.18 12.82
CA ASP A 6 13.12 -9.88 11.56
C ASP A 6 12.19 -11.01 11.05
N LYS A 7 11.78 -11.92 11.92
CA LYS A 7 10.98 -13.11 11.55
C LYS A 7 9.72 -13.29 12.37
N VAL A 8 9.71 -12.77 13.59
CA VAL A 8 8.63 -13.02 14.55
C VAL A 8 8.10 -11.73 15.13
N LEU A 9 6.77 -11.61 15.18
CA LEU A 9 6.07 -10.60 15.95
C LEU A 9 5.71 -11.18 17.32
N LEU A 10 6.16 -10.56 18.40
CA LEU A 10 5.70 -10.82 19.75
C LEU A 10 4.54 -9.89 20.07
N VAL A 11 3.39 -10.47 20.34
CA VAL A 11 2.16 -9.77 20.73
C VAL A 11 1.85 -10.09 22.19
N ARG A 12 1.55 -9.06 22.99
CA ARG A 12 1.02 -9.21 24.34
C ARG A 12 -0.48 -8.94 24.30
N THR A 13 -1.26 -9.89 24.81
CA THR A 13 -2.73 -9.80 24.80
C THR A 13 -3.32 -10.49 26.04
N PRO A 14 -4.41 -9.96 26.61
CA PRO A 14 -5.13 -10.65 27.66
C PRO A 14 -5.89 -11.88 27.13
N ASP A 15 -6.29 -11.87 25.85
CA ASP A 15 -6.95 -13.02 25.21
C ASP A 15 -6.16 -13.46 23.97
N PRO A 16 -5.41 -14.57 24.06
CA PRO A 16 -4.66 -15.13 22.94
C PRO A 16 -5.50 -15.99 21.98
N LYS A 17 -6.70 -16.42 22.39
CA LYS A 17 -7.52 -17.39 21.64
C LYS A 17 -7.84 -16.95 20.21
N PRO A 18 -8.28 -15.70 19.94
CA PRO A 18 -8.56 -15.25 18.57
C PRO A 18 -7.34 -15.33 17.67
N ILE A 19 -6.16 -14.96 18.19
CA ILE A 19 -4.91 -14.99 17.44
C ILE A 19 -4.55 -16.44 17.10
N ILE A 20 -4.53 -17.33 18.08
CA ILE A 20 -4.10 -18.72 17.90
C ILE A 20 -5.08 -19.49 17.00
N SER A 21 -6.37 -19.23 17.11
CA SER A 21 -7.38 -19.92 16.29
C SER A 21 -7.36 -19.50 14.83
N GLN A 22 -7.04 -18.25 14.52
CA GLN A 22 -7.10 -17.71 13.16
C GLN A 22 -5.75 -17.69 12.48
N ILE A 23 -4.65 -17.43 13.20
CA ILE A 23 -3.31 -17.34 12.64
C ILE A 23 -2.56 -18.66 12.86
N LYS A 24 -2.55 -19.52 11.84
CA LYS A 24 -1.92 -20.86 11.92
C LYS A 24 -0.44 -20.82 12.30
N LYS A 25 0.29 -19.76 11.88
CA LYS A 25 1.72 -19.59 12.19
C LYS A 25 1.89 -18.74 13.46
N SER A 26 1.22 -19.13 14.53
CA SER A 26 1.32 -18.51 15.85
C SER A 26 1.49 -19.55 16.94
N ALA A 27 2.12 -19.17 18.05
CA ALA A 27 2.33 -20.02 19.21
C ALA A 27 2.22 -19.20 20.50
N LEU A 28 1.50 -19.76 21.49
CA LEU A 28 1.51 -19.22 22.84
C LEU A 28 2.85 -19.58 23.49
N LEU A 29 3.57 -18.58 23.99
CA LEU A 29 4.86 -18.78 24.66
C LEU A 29 4.67 -18.89 26.18
N GLU A 30 4.01 -17.90 26.77
CA GLU A 30 3.81 -17.81 28.22
C GLU A 30 2.57 -16.98 28.55
N THR A 31 2.01 -17.20 29.73
CA THR A 31 0.98 -16.34 30.32
C THR A 31 1.42 -15.96 31.72
N HIS A 32 1.50 -14.65 32.00
CA HIS A 32 1.88 -14.11 33.29
C HIS A 32 0.94 -12.98 33.66
N ASN A 33 0.40 -13.03 34.89
CA ASN A 33 -0.53 -12.02 35.42
C ASN A 33 -1.71 -11.70 34.47
N GLY A 34 -2.30 -12.73 33.86
CA GLY A 34 -3.43 -12.55 32.91
C GLY A 34 -3.07 -11.98 31.56
N VAL A 35 -1.79 -11.76 31.25
CA VAL A 35 -1.32 -11.33 29.93
C VAL A 35 -0.53 -12.44 29.27
N SER A 36 -0.97 -12.83 28.09
CA SER A 36 -0.35 -13.86 27.26
C SER A 36 0.61 -13.24 26.27
N LYS A 37 1.74 -13.91 26.04
CA LYS A 37 2.74 -13.57 25.04
C LYS A 37 2.65 -14.57 23.89
N VAL A 38 2.31 -14.09 22.71
CA VAL A 38 2.12 -14.90 21.50
C VAL A 38 3.19 -14.55 20.48
N ALA A 39 3.90 -15.57 20.01
CA ALA A 39 4.80 -15.46 18.87
C ALA A 39 4.02 -15.71 17.60
N ILE A 40 4.21 -14.85 16.58
CA ILE A 40 3.54 -14.93 15.30
C ILE A 40 4.60 -14.77 14.20
N HIS A 41 4.57 -15.62 13.19
CA HIS A 41 5.43 -15.43 12.01
C HIS A 41 5.17 -14.05 11.40
N TRP A 42 6.24 -13.26 11.19
CA TRP A 42 6.11 -11.93 10.58
C TRP A 42 6.08 -12.03 9.04
N GLY A 43 4.93 -12.42 8.51
CA GLY A 43 4.61 -12.45 7.09
C GLY A 43 3.46 -11.50 6.75
N MET A 44 3.28 -11.20 5.47
CA MET A 44 2.20 -10.28 5.02
C MET A 44 0.81 -10.80 5.39
N LYS A 45 0.58 -12.10 5.22
CA LYS A 45 -0.71 -12.72 5.55
C LYS A 45 -1.03 -12.56 7.04
N GLU A 46 -0.08 -12.88 7.90
CA GLU A 46 -0.25 -12.84 9.34
C GLU A 46 -0.40 -11.39 9.84
N ALA A 47 0.37 -10.46 9.26
CA ALA A 47 0.26 -9.03 9.57
C ALA A 47 -1.12 -8.47 9.17
N ARG A 48 -1.64 -8.80 7.98
CA ARG A 48 -3.01 -8.43 7.57
C ARG A 48 -4.09 -9.04 8.46
N MET A 49 -3.93 -10.29 8.88
CA MET A 49 -4.86 -10.91 9.82
C MET A 49 -4.88 -10.18 11.17
N LEU A 50 -3.72 -9.81 11.70
CA LEU A 50 -3.62 -8.99 12.91
C LEU A 50 -4.27 -7.61 12.72
N ALA A 51 -4.02 -6.95 11.60
CA ALA A 51 -4.63 -5.65 11.29
C ALA A 51 -6.17 -5.77 11.18
N ALA A 52 -6.68 -6.82 10.54
CA ALA A 52 -8.12 -7.12 10.45
C ALA A 52 -8.77 -7.42 11.81
N MET A 53 -7.99 -7.91 12.79
CA MET A 53 -8.40 -8.06 14.19
C MET A 53 -8.33 -6.75 14.99
N ASN A 54 -8.09 -5.61 14.34
CA ASN A 54 -7.89 -4.31 14.96
C ASN A 54 -6.71 -4.26 15.96
N ALA A 55 -5.70 -5.09 15.77
CA ALA A 55 -4.50 -5.01 16.57
C ALA A 55 -3.77 -3.69 16.29
N PRO A 56 -3.39 -2.91 17.31
CA PRO A 56 -2.79 -1.60 17.10
C PRO A 56 -1.35 -1.72 16.57
N ASN A 57 -0.97 -0.80 15.69
CA ASN A 57 0.41 -0.60 15.21
C ASN A 57 1.08 -1.90 14.69
N VAL A 58 0.35 -2.67 13.89
CA VAL A 58 0.91 -3.86 13.24
C VAL A 58 1.96 -3.43 12.21
N PRO A 59 3.23 -3.86 12.33
CA PRO A 59 4.24 -3.55 11.34
C PRO A 59 4.07 -4.45 10.11
N SER A 60 4.00 -3.83 8.92
CA SER A 60 4.02 -4.58 7.67
C SER A 60 5.44 -5.07 7.33
N PRO A 61 5.58 -6.24 6.70
CA PRO A 61 6.86 -6.72 6.19
C PRO A 61 7.54 -5.80 5.16
N ILE A 62 6.85 -4.82 4.59
CA ILE A 62 7.48 -3.77 3.75
C ILE A 62 8.66 -3.11 4.47
N LEU A 63 8.58 -2.96 5.79
CA LEU A 63 9.63 -2.33 6.61
C LEU A 63 10.95 -3.11 6.57
N ARG A 64 10.91 -4.43 6.38
CA ARG A 64 12.06 -5.31 6.25
C ARG A 64 12.43 -5.60 4.79
N ASP A 65 11.42 -5.90 3.97
CA ASP A 65 11.60 -6.55 2.67
C ASP A 65 11.78 -5.55 1.52
N TYR A 66 11.50 -4.27 1.75
CA TYR A 66 11.48 -3.27 0.68
C TYR A 66 12.70 -2.35 0.72
N ALA A 67 13.37 -2.24 -0.41
CA ALA A 67 14.61 -1.47 -0.54
C ALA A 67 14.43 0.07 -0.56
N TRP A 68 13.20 0.57 -0.43
CA TRP A 68 12.85 2.00 -0.46
C TRP A 68 13.49 2.73 -1.66
N THR A 69 13.06 2.34 -2.86
CA THR A 69 13.58 2.85 -4.13
C THR A 69 13.41 4.37 -4.28
N GLY A 70 14.27 4.97 -5.09
CA GLY A 70 14.21 6.40 -5.42
C GLY A 70 15.45 7.17 -4.98
N ARG A 71 15.40 8.49 -5.21
CA ARG A 71 16.54 9.40 -4.92
C ARG A 71 16.55 9.91 -3.48
N LEU A 72 15.43 9.79 -2.77
CA LEU A 72 15.26 10.33 -1.43
C LEU A 72 15.04 9.20 -0.43
N THR A 73 15.72 9.28 0.70
CA THR A 73 15.47 8.36 1.82
C THR A 73 14.14 8.70 2.48
N PRO A 74 13.23 7.72 2.67
CA PRO A 74 11.95 7.98 3.30
C PRO A 74 12.12 8.34 4.78
N PHE A 75 11.32 9.29 5.24
CA PHE A 75 11.16 9.57 6.67
C PHE A 75 10.39 8.44 7.35
N GLU A 76 10.55 8.28 8.67
CA GLU A 76 9.89 7.22 9.43
C GLU A 76 8.35 7.28 9.35
N HIS A 77 7.76 8.46 9.35
CA HIS A 77 6.31 8.60 9.17
C HIS A 77 5.84 8.16 7.77
N GLN A 78 6.66 8.32 6.73
CA GLN A 78 6.36 7.84 5.37
C GLN A 78 6.43 6.32 5.28
N LYS A 79 7.43 5.71 5.92
CA LYS A 79 7.53 4.25 6.05
C LYS A 79 6.33 3.68 6.81
N SER A 80 5.94 4.34 7.91
CA SER A 80 4.77 3.95 8.72
C SER A 80 3.49 4.04 7.90
N THR A 81 3.32 5.10 7.10
CA THR A 81 2.17 5.27 6.20
C THR A 81 2.15 4.18 5.12
N ALA A 82 3.28 3.92 4.45
CA ALA A 82 3.37 2.84 3.47
C ALA A 82 3.10 1.47 4.10
N SER A 83 3.63 1.22 5.31
CA SER A 83 3.34 0.02 6.10
C SER A 83 1.84 -0.16 6.32
N PHE A 84 1.16 0.87 6.79
CA PHE A 84 -0.28 0.87 7.00
C PHE A 84 -1.05 0.57 5.71
N LEU A 85 -0.73 1.24 4.60
CA LEU A 85 -1.41 1.07 3.32
C LEU A 85 -1.30 -0.35 2.75
N THR A 86 -0.20 -1.06 3.00
CA THR A 86 -0.03 -2.45 2.52
C THR A 86 -0.82 -3.48 3.32
N LEU A 87 -1.31 -3.13 4.50
CA LEU A 87 -2.05 -4.03 5.38
C LEU A 87 -3.57 -3.97 5.20
N HIS A 88 -4.09 -2.94 4.53
CA HIS A 88 -5.53 -2.68 4.45
C HIS A 88 -5.98 -2.64 2.99
N ASP A 89 -7.05 -3.37 2.67
CA ASP A 89 -7.65 -3.36 1.32
C ASP A 89 -8.29 -2.01 0.99
N LYS A 90 -8.73 -1.28 2.02
CA LYS A 90 -9.29 0.08 1.91
C LYS A 90 -8.73 0.91 3.05
N ALA A 91 -8.20 2.08 2.73
CA ALA A 91 -7.58 2.95 3.71
C ALA A 91 -7.75 4.42 3.36
N PHE A 92 -7.88 5.27 4.39
CA PHE A 92 -7.78 6.70 4.28
C PHE A 92 -6.46 7.17 4.88
N CYS A 93 -5.77 8.07 4.18
CA CYS A 93 -4.52 8.68 4.64
C CYS A 93 -4.74 10.16 4.96
N PHE A 94 -4.94 10.47 6.24
CA PHE A 94 -5.22 11.83 6.74
C PHE A 94 -3.96 12.56 7.23
N ASN A 95 -2.80 12.18 6.74
CA ASN A 95 -1.57 12.90 7.06
C ASN A 95 -1.66 14.35 6.57
N GLU A 96 -0.98 15.27 7.25
CA GLU A 96 -0.93 16.68 6.89
C GLU A 96 -0.40 16.91 5.46
N GLN A 97 -0.71 18.07 4.91
CA GLN A 97 -0.20 18.48 3.61
C GLN A 97 1.34 18.59 3.66
N GLY A 98 2.01 18.21 2.57
CA GLY A 98 3.47 18.27 2.48
C GLY A 98 4.24 17.14 3.16
N THR A 99 3.56 16.17 3.82
CA THR A 99 4.22 15.05 4.50
C THR A 99 4.70 13.94 3.58
N GLY A 100 4.50 14.07 2.26
CA GLY A 100 4.93 13.09 1.26
C GLY A 100 4.02 11.87 1.16
N LYS A 101 2.70 12.06 1.29
CA LYS A 101 1.69 11.00 1.09
C LYS A 101 1.87 10.28 -0.24
N THR A 102 2.06 11.03 -1.33
CA THR A 102 2.28 10.51 -2.68
C THR A 102 3.44 9.50 -2.73
N ALA A 103 4.57 9.84 -2.11
CA ALA A 103 5.72 8.94 -2.02
C ALA A 103 5.38 7.66 -1.26
N SER A 104 4.68 7.76 -0.13
CA SER A 104 4.25 6.61 0.68
C SER A 104 3.32 5.68 -0.10
N VAL A 105 2.39 6.23 -0.89
CA VAL A 105 1.51 5.46 -1.76
C VAL A 105 2.28 4.77 -2.88
N ILE A 106 3.23 5.48 -3.52
CA ILE A 106 4.07 4.93 -4.60
C ILE A 106 4.88 3.74 -4.06
N TRP A 107 5.53 3.87 -2.92
CA TRP A 107 6.32 2.78 -2.32
C TRP A 107 5.44 1.59 -1.89
N ALA A 108 4.26 1.85 -1.32
CA ALA A 108 3.32 0.78 -0.98
C ALA A 108 2.86 0.02 -2.24
N ALA A 109 2.49 0.74 -3.30
CA ALA A 109 2.08 0.14 -4.56
C ALA A 109 3.23 -0.64 -5.23
N ASP A 110 4.45 -0.06 -5.30
CA ASP A 110 5.61 -0.75 -5.87
C ASP A 110 5.95 -2.04 -5.08
N TYR A 111 5.86 -2.00 -3.76
CA TYR A 111 6.05 -3.20 -2.94
C TYR A 111 5.00 -4.28 -3.24
N LEU A 112 3.72 -3.92 -3.32
CA LEU A 112 2.65 -4.86 -3.66
C LEU A 112 2.81 -5.40 -5.09
N MET A 113 3.27 -4.58 -6.03
CA MET A 113 3.61 -5.01 -7.40
C MET A 113 4.78 -6.00 -7.42
N LYS A 114 5.85 -5.77 -6.66
CA LYS A 114 6.97 -6.72 -6.53
C LYS A 114 6.55 -8.06 -5.93
N ARG A 115 5.49 -8.07 -5.16
CA ARG A 115 4.89 -9.29 -4.60
C ARG A 115 3.90 -9.96 -5.56
N GLY A 116 3.58 -9.34 -6.69
CA GLY A 116 2.56 -9.83 -7.64
C GLY A 116 1.12 -9.70 -7.14
N GLU A 117 0.89 -8.86 -6.13
CA GLU A 117 -0.44 -8.62 -5.54
C GLU A 117 -1.19 -7.48 -6.23
N VAL A 118 -0.46 -6.59 -6.90
CA VAL A 118 -0.97 -5.47 -7.71
C VAL A 118 -0.27 -5.49 -9.05
N SER A 119 -0.99 -5.26 -10.14
CA SER A 119 -0.44 -5.17 -11.50
C SER A 119 -0.58 -3.75 -12.03
N ARG A 120 -1.73 -3.10 -11.80
CA ARG A 120 -2.03 -1.77 -12.33
C ARG A 120 -2.70 -0.88 -11.32
N VAL A 121 -2.29 0.38 -11.30
CA VAL A 121 -2.78 1.42 -10.40
C VAL A 121 -3.50 2.51 -11.17
N LEU A 122 -4.74 2.78 -10.83
CA LEU A 122 -5.48 3.96 -11.30
C LEU A 122 -5.37 5.07 -10.26
N ILE A 123 -4.95 6.26 -10.69
CA ILE A 123 -4.87 7.45 -9.85
C ILE A 123 -5.92 8.44 -10.30
N LEU A 124 -6.88 8.73 -9.43
CA LEU A 124 -7.89 9.77 -9.60
C LEU A 124 -7.44 11.00 -8.84
N CYS A 125 -7.15 12.08 -9.54
CA CYS A 125 -6.66 13.30 -8.91
C CYS A 125 -7.05 14.55 -9.73
N PRO A 126 -6.95 15.76 -9.17
CA PRO A 126 -7.14 17.00 -9.90
C PRO A 126 -6.20 17.11 -11.11
N LEU A 127 -6.70 17.72 -12.19
CA LEU A 127 -5.97 17.88 -13.45
C LEU A 127 -4.59 18.52 -13.26
N SER A 128 -4.47 19.48 -12.36
CA SER A 128 -3.24 20.25 -12.10
C SER A 128 -2.10 19.42 -11.53
N ILE A 129 -2.38 18.29 -10.88
CA ILE A 129 -1.37 17.48 -10.19
C ILE A 129 -1.06 16.15 -10.89
N MET A 130 -1.79 15.79 -11.96
CA MET A 130 -1.56 14.51 -12.66
C MET A 130 -0.11 14.36 -13.15
N ASP A 131 0.45 15.43 -13.70
CA ASP A 131 1.83 15.42 -14.19
C ASP A 131 2.84 15.81 -13.11
N SER A 132 2.60 16.95 -12.46
CA SER A 132 3.56 17.56 -11.54
C SER A 132 3.78 16.77 -10.25
N ALA A 133 2.72 16.18 -9.68
CA ALA A 133 2.84 15.38 -8.47
C ALA A 133 3.01 13.89 -8.80
N TRP A 134 2.10 13.31 -9.60
CA TRP A 134 2.10 11.86 -9.78
C TRP A 134 3.15 11.34 -10.75
N ARG A 135 3.18 11.83 -12.01
CA ARG A 135 4.15 11.32 -12.98
C ARG A 135 5.59 11.66 -12.58
N GLN A 136 5.84 12.90 -12.12
CA GLN A 136 7.19 13.32 -11.71
C GLN A 136 7.62 12.63 -10.41
N ASP A 137 6.72 12.46 -9.44
CA ASP A 137 7.06 11.79 -8.19
C ASP A 137 7.25 10.29 -8.40
N LEU A 138 6.46 9.65 -9.28
CA LEU A 138 6.74 8.27 -9.65
C LEU A 138 8.15 8.11 -10.23
N PHE A 139 8.57 9.02 -11.09
CA PHE A 139 9.94 9.02 -11.62
C PHE A 139 11.01 9.24 -10.53
N LYS A 140 10.70 9.99 -9.47
CA LYS A 140 11.63 10.18 -8.34
C LYS A 140 11.73 8.96 -7.44
N PHE A 141 10.59 8.29 -7.15
CA PHE A 141 10.48 7.28 -6.11
C PHE A 141 10.46 5.84 -6.63
N ALA A 142 10.00 5.63 -7.87
CA ALA A 142 9.93 4.31 -8.51
C ALA A 142 10.17 4.43 -10.04
N MET A 143 11.34 4.94 -10.45
CA MET A 143 11.69 5.22 -11.84
C MET A 143 11.65 3.99 -12.77
N HIS A 144 11.63 2.81 -12.22
CA HIS A 144 11.51 1.55 -12.96
C HIS A 144 10.05 1.21 -13.33
N ARG A 145 9.08 1.99 -12.84
CA ARG A 145 7.66 1.84 -13.13
C ARG A 145 7.21 2.77 -14.25
N SER A 146 6.30 2.27 -15.09
CA SER A 146 5.70 3.06 -16.16
C SER A 146 4.51 3.87 -15.63
N CYS A 147 4.42 5.15 -16.09
CA CYS A 147 3.31 6.04 -15.77
C CYS A 147 2.81 6.76 -16.99
N SER A 148 1.50 6.83 -17.16
CA SER A 148 0.83 7.61 -18.19
C SER A 148 -0.22 8.55 -17.61
N VAL A 149 -0.35 9.73 -18.20
CA VAL A 149 -1.36 10.73 -17.85
C VAL A 149 -2.47 10.68 -18.90
N ALA A 150 -3.65 10.16 -18.51
CA ALA A 150 -4.82 10.05 -19.37
C ALA A 150 -5.53 11.40 -19.50
N HIS A 151 -5.07 12.23 -20.42
CA HIS A 151 -5.58 13.57 -20.70
C HIS A 151 -6.00 13.74 -22.17
N GLY A 152 -6.82 14.76 -22.47
CA GLY A 152 -7.31 15.06 -23.79
C GLY A 152 -8.71 14.55 -24.07
N THR A 153 -9.04 14.26 -25.34
CA THR A 153 -10.34 13.73 -25.77
C THR A 153 -10.57 12.31 -25.24
N ALA A 154 -11.83 11.85 -25.21
CA ALA A 154 -12.17 10.47 -24.81
C ALA A 154 -11.34 9.43 -25.59
N LYS A 155 -11.19 9.59 -26.90
CA LYS A 155 -10.39 8.69 -27.76
C LYS A 155 -8.90 8.67 -27.37
N GLN A 156 -8.33 9.83 -27.02
CA GLN A 156 -6.94 9.91 -26.55
C GLN A 156 -6.75 9.24 -25.20
N ARG A 157 -7.66 9.51 -24.25
CA ARG A 157 -7.65 8.87 -22.91
C ARG A 157 -7.78 7.35 -23.03
N ALA A 158 -8.75 6.87 -23.82
CA ALA A 158 -8.93 5.44 -24.08
C ALA A 158 -7.67 4.78 -24.64
N LYS A 159 -7.00 5.42 -25.61
CA LYS A 159 -5.73 4.94 -26.16
C LYS A 159 -4.64 4.84 -25.07
N ILE A 160 -4.53 5.83 -24.19
CA ILE A 160 -3.54 5.86 -23.11
C ILE A 160 -3.82 4.73 -22.10
N ILE A 161 -5.07 4.53 -21.73
CA ILE A 161 -5.46 3.46 -20.79
C ILE A 161 -5.14 2.08 -21.37
N LYS A 162 -5.45 1.88 -22.68
CA LYS A 162 -5.18 0.62 -23.41
C LYS A 162 -3.68 0.38 -23.66
N ALA A 163 -2.82 1.40 -23.56
CA ALA A 163 -1.38 1.26 -23.73
C ALA A 163 -0.69 0.43 -22.62
N GLY A 164 -1.36 0.15 -21.51
CA GLY A 164 -0.93 -0.84 -20.52
C GLY A 164 0.11 -0.34 -19.51
N SER A 165 0.27 0.99 -19.32
CA SER A 165 1.14 1.50 -18.24
C SER A 165 0.69 1.00 -16.88
N GLU A 166 1.66 0.73 -15.99
CA GLU A 166 1.42 0.24 -14.64
C GLU A 166 0.66 1.25 -13.77
N PHE A 167 0.98 2.54 -13.93
CA PHE A 167 0.28 3.64 -13.29
C PHE A 167 -0.40 4.50 -14.34
N VAL A 168 -1.67 4.82 -14.12
CA VAL A 168 -2.43 5.73 -15.00
C VAL A 168 -3.08 6.80 -14.14
N ALA A 169 -2.69 8.06 -14.34
CA ALA A 169 -3.34 9.21 -13.69
C ALA A 169 -4.44 9.78 -14.60
N ILE A 170 -5.61 10.03 -14.04
CA ILE A 170 -6.77 10.62 -14.72
C ILE A 170 -7.47 11.60 -13.80
N ASN A 171 -8.02 12.69 -14.34
CA ASN A 171 -8.84 13.61 -13.55
C ASN A 171 -10.29 13.12 -13.43
N PHE A 172 -10.98 13.60 -12.39
CA PHE A 172 -12.35 13.16 -12.07
C PHE A 172 -13.33 13.30 -13.24
N ASP A 173 -13.33 14.45 -13.96
CA ASP A 173 -14.22 14.65 -15.12
C ASP A 173 -13.88 13.71 -16.29
N GLY A 174 -12.60 13.29 -16.35
CA GLY A 174 -12.13 12.36 -17.39
C GLY A 174 -12.58 10.93 -17.17
N LEU A 175 -12.94 10.56 -15.94
CA LEU A 175 -13.36 9.20 -15.59
C LEU A 175 -14.63 8.81 -16.34
N ALA A 176 -15.66 9.67 -16.30
CA ALA A 176 -16.96 9.39 -16.88
C ALA A 176 -16.93 9.16 -18.41
N VAL A 177 -15.97 9.76 -19.12
CA VAL A 177 -15.89 9.65 -20.58
C VAL A 177 -15.10 8.43 -21.07
N VAL A 178 -14.50 7.66 -20.16
CA VAL A 178 -13.73 6.42 -20.45
C VAL A 178 -14.01 5.33 -19.40
N GLU A 179 -15.22 5.30 -18.88
CA GLU A 179 -15.64 4.35 -17.85
C GLU A 179 -15.41 2.89 -18.28
N GLU A 180 -15.80 2.56 -19.51
CA GLU A 180 -15.65 1.21 -20.05
C GLU A 180 -14.18 0.78 -20.12
N GLU A 181 -13.29 1.67 -20.56
CA GLU A 181 -11.86 1.39 -20.61
C GLU A 181 -11.25 1.23 -19.22
N ILE A 182 -11.76 1.93 -18.22
CA ILE A 182 -11.30 1.80 -16.85
C ILE A 182 -11.76 0.47 -16.24
N VAL A 183 -13.04 0.13 -16.38
CA VAL A 183 -13.58 -1.15 -15.87
C VAL A 183 -12.85 -2.34 -16.49
N ASN A 184 -12.57 -2.28 -17.79
CA ASN A 184 -11.85 -3.33 -18.51
C ASN A 184 -10.33 -3.17 -18.46
N GLY A 185 -9.82 -2.13 -17.80
CA GLY A 185 -8.41 -1.75 -17.81
C GLY A 185 -7.50 -2.61 -16.92
N GLY A 186 -8.06 -3.54 -16.13
CA GLY A 186 -7.29 -4.41 -15.25
C GLY A 186 -6.61 -3.66 -14.11
N PHE A 187 -7.21 -2.59 -13.62
CA PHE A 187 -6.74 -1.88 -12.43
C PHE A 187 -7.17 -2.61 -11.17
N ASP A 188 -6.21 -3.00 -10.34
CA ASP A 188 -6.41 -3.72 -9.09
C ASP A 188 -6.08 -2.87 -7.85
N LEU A 189 -5.56 -1.66 -8.04
CA LEU A 189 -5.42 -0.64 -7.00
C LEU A 189 -5.93 0.70 -7.51
N ILE A 190 -6.79 1.36 -6.72
CA ILE A 190 -7.31 2.69 -7.01
C ILE A 190 -6.85 3.64 -5.91
N VAL A 191 -6.27 4.76 -6.32
CA VAL A 191 -5.86 5.86 -5.45
C VAL A 191 -6.71 7.08 -5.77
N VAL A 192 -7.27 7.71 -4.75
CA VAL A 192 -8.05 8.97 -4.87
C VAL A 192 -7.31 10.05 -4.09
N ASP A 193 -6.88 11.11 -4.76
CA ASP A 193 -6.08 12.21 -4.20
C ASP A 193 -6.76 13.57 -4.34
#